data_c8d7784e244fc09fa3a95f3b9448a7f8
#
_entry.id   c8d7784e244fc09fa3a95f3b9448a7f8
#
_cell.length_a   1.000
_cell.length_b   1.000
_cell.length_c   1.000
_cell.angle_alpha   90.00
_cell.angle_beta   90.00
_cell.angle_gamma   90.00
#
_symmetry.space_group_name_H-M   'P 1'
#
loop_
_entity.id
_entity.type
_entity.pdbx_description
1 polymer ?
#
loop_
_entity_poly.entity_id
_entity_poly.type
_entity_poly.pdbx_seq_one_letter_code
_entity_poly.pdbx_strand_id
1 'polypeptide(L)'
;MSRFPRSTPALAAALGLSALLVPAVSGAAAVVLEPTGATTLTLQPATARVLSSLGVKVAPAGPARAHAGGAIAFPITGGRVHSLATGAATVDHSGGLVFSAHGTRLKVTDFRVRLGASPLLTAKAGGARIPLLKLDASKAKITFTNGANLKVSNVRGALTPQAARALNATFGVTAFTGGIRIGTTTTKATAYSTAVTLDPALASALSGAG
;
A
#
# COMPACT_ATOMS: atom_id res chain seq x y z
N MET A 1 6.99 -73.07 57.36
CA MET A 1 7.99 -72.17 57.95
C MET A 1 8.44 -71.23 56.85
N SER A 2 7.81 -70.08 56.72
CA SER A 2 8.06 -69.16 55.64
C SER A 2 8.23 -67.75 56.23
N ARG A 3 9.38 -67.19 55.99
CA ARG A 3 9.66 -65.80 56.43
C ARG A 3 9.53 -64.87 55.24
N PHE A 4 8.67 -63.90 55.33
CA PHE A 4 8.57 -62.75 54.44
C PHE A 4 9.56 -61.66 54.79
N PRO A 5 10.29 -61.05 53.89
CA PRO A 5 10.94 -59.77 54.10
C PRO A 5 10.01 -58.61 53.66
N ARG A 6 9.91 -57.63 54.47
CA ARG A 6 9.20 -56.36 54.27
C ARG A 6 9.94 -55.49 53.25
N SER A 7 9.26 -55.13 52.20
CA SER A 7 9.73 -54.11 51.22
C SER A 7 9.20 -52.73 51.63
N THR A 8 10.07 -51.82 51.86
CA THR A 8 9.80 -50.39 52.06
C THR A 8 9.43 -49.73 50.71
N PRO A 9 8.40 -48.89 50.63
CA PRO A 9 8.13 -48.07 49.40
C PRO A 9 9.09 -46.90 49.36
N ALA A 10 9.84 -46.78 48.27
CA ALA A 10 10.60 -45.60 47.91
C ALA A 10 9.65 -44.53 47.39
N LEU A 11 9.64 -43.37 48.06
CA LEU A 11 8.92 -42.20 47.64
C LEU A 11 9.66 -41.57 46.44
N ALA A 12 9.13 -41.78 45.24
CA ALA A 12 9.62 -41.08 44.03
C ALA A 12 8.98 -39.68 43.98
N ALA A 13 9.75 -38.70 44.30
CA ALA A 13 9.39 -37.30 44.09
C ALA A 13 9.45 -37.00 42.59
N ALA A 14 8.27 -36.90 41.93
CA ALA A 14 8.16 -36.38 40.60
C ALA A 14 8.27 -34.86 40.59
N LEU A 15 9.45 -34.36 40.24
CA LEU A 15 9.66 -32.93 39.93
C LEU A 15 8.93 -32.65 38.59
N GLY A 16 7.73 -32.10 38.67
CA GLY A 16 7.00 -31.59 37.52
C GLY A 16 7.70 -30.34 36.97
N LEU A 17 8.42 -30.52 35.86
CA LEU A 17 8.95 -29.41 35.07
C LEU A 17 7.80 -28.79 34.31
N SER A 18 7.16 -27.77 34.92
CA SER A 18 6.17 -26.95 34.21
C SER A 18 6.91 -26.09 33.18
N ALA A 19 6.97 -26.54 31.95
CA ALA A 19 7.42 -25.74 30.82
C ALA A 19 6.42 -24.58 30.64
N LEU A 20 6.76 -23.41 31.10
CA LEU A 20 6.10 -22.16 30.76
C LEU A 20 6.24 -21.95 29.25
N LEU A 21 5.21 -22.27 28.50
CA LEU A 21 5.08 -21.86 27.11
C LEU A 21 4.95 -20.33 27.11
N VAL A 22 6.07 -19.64 26.95
CA VAL A 22 6.05 -18.20 26.67
C VAL A 22 5.59 -18.05 25.22
N PRO A 23 4.44 -17.44 24.92
CA PRO A 23 4.08 -17.16 23.54
C PRO A 23 5.14 -16.20 22.99
N ALA A 24 5.91 -16.67 22.02
CA ALA A 24 6.78 -15.82 21.23
C ALA A 24 5.90 -14.84 20.45
N VAL A 25 5.77 -13.62 20.96
CA VAL A 25 5.14 -12.52 20.22
C VAL A 25 6.12 -12.11 19.13
N SER A 26 6.09 -12.83 18.01
CA SER A 26 6.75 -12.42 16.79
C SER A 26 5.95 -11.26 16.20
N GLY A 27 6.08 -10.08 16.77
CA GLY A 27 5.61 -8.84 16.19
C GLY A 27 6.43 -8.57 14.92
N ALA A 28 5.92 -8.94 13.77
CA ALA A 28 6.52 -8.52 12.52
C ALA A 28 6.55 -6.99 12.51
N ALA A 29 7.75 -6.41 12.47
CA ALA A 29 7.92 -4.96 12.37
C ALA A 29 7.16 -4.45 11.14
N ALA A 30 6.12 -3.66 11.35
CA ALA A 30 5.37 -3.06 10.26
C ALA A 30 6.07 -1.77 9.83
N VAL A 31 6.35 -1.64 8.54
CA VAL A 31 6.82 -0.37 7.97
C VAL A 31 5.61 0.48 7.64
N VAL A 32 5.51 1.63 8.27
CA VAL A 32 4.44 2.61 8.09
C VAL A 32 4.98 3.76 7.25
N LEU A 33 4.15 4.26 6.33
CA LEU A 33 4.44 5.47 5.56
C LEU A 33 3.83 6.66 6.29
N GLU A 34 4.64 7.69 6.51
CA GLU A 34 4.16 8.96 7.06
C GLU A 34 3.23 9.67 6.08
N PRO A 35 2.33 10.54 6.57
CA PRO A 35 1.50 11.39 5.72
C PRO A 35 2.31 12.55 5.13
N THR A 36 3.48 12.23 4.59
CA THR A 36 4.45 13.14 3.98
C THR A 36 4.88 12.61 2.63
N GLY A 37 5.31 13.53 1.75
CA GLY A 37 5.71 13.16 0.40
C GLY A 37 4.55 13.11 -0.59
N ALA A 38 4.81 12.58 -1.76
CA ALA A 38 3.83 12.53 -2.84
C ALA A 38 4.10 11.40 -3.84
N THR A 39 3.04 10.98 -4.52
CA THR A 39 3.14 10.20 -5.76
C THR A 39 2.89 11.12 -6.94
N THR A 40 3.86 11.21 -7.84
CA THR A 40 3.77 12.00 -9.07
C THR A 40 3.41 11.08 -10.23
N LEU A 41 2.31 11.38 -10.92
CA LEU A 41 1.89 10.73 -12.17
C LEU A 41 2.39 11.56 -13.36
N THR A 42 3.12 10.92 -14.26
CA THR A 42 3.46 11.47 -15.58
C THR A 42 2.64 10.75 -16.63
N LEU A 43 1.79 11.48 -17.35
CA LEU A 43 0.98 10.91 -18.42
C LEU A 43 1.85 10.46 -19.60
N GLN A 44 1.47 9.36 -20.21
CA GLN A 44 2.11 8.91 -21.44
C GLN A 44 1.69 9.85 -22.59
N PRO A 45 2.63 10.27 -23.47
CA PRO A 45 2.30 11.20 -24.56
C PRO A 45 1.15 10.72 -25.47
N ALA A 46 1.09 9.42 -25.74
CA ALA A 46 -0.01 8.84 -26.52
C ALA A 46 -1.37 9.05 -25.85
N THR A 47 -1.45 8.83 -24.53
CA THR A 47 -2.67 9.04 -23.75
C THR A 47 -3.07 10.51 -23.72
N ALA A 48 -2.09 11.41 -23.55
CA ALA A 48 -2.36 12.85 -23.57
C ALA A 48 -2.93 13.29 -24.92
N ARG A 49 -2.44 12.75 -26.05
CA ARG A 49 -2.97 13.03 -27.38
C ARG A 49 -4.41 12.53 -27.54
N VAL A 50 -4.71 11.29 -27.10
CA VAL A 50 -6.07 10.73 -27.15
C VAL A 50 -7.04 11.59 -26.34
N LEU A 51 -6.67 11.98 -25.11
CA LEU A 51 -7.49 12.87 -24.30
C LEU A 51 -7.76 14.20 -25.03
N SER A 52 -6.72 14.80 -25.61
CA SER A 52 -6.82 16.06 -26.34
C SER A 52 -7.71 15.94 -27.58
N SER A 53 -7.57 14.85 -28.37
CA SER A 53 -8.41 14.63 -29.56
C SER A 53 -9.90 14.43 -29.23
N LEU A 54 -10.19 13.94 -28.03
CA LEU A 54 -11.55 13.80 -27.51
C LEU A 54 -12.06 15.06 -26.81
N GLY A 55 -11.27 16.13 -26.78
CA GLY A 55 -11.60 17.35 -26.04
C GLY A 55 -11.61 17.17 -24.53
N VAL A 56 -11.07 16.06 -24.02
CA VAL A 56 -11.01 15.78 -22.57
C VAL A 56 -9.83 16.50 -21.95
N LYS A 57 -10.12 17.48 -21.09
CA LYS A 57 -9.14 18.17 -20.26
C LYS A 57 -8.99 17.46 -18.91
N VAL A 58 -7.76 17.32 -18.43
CA VAL A 58 -7.44 16.74 -17.12
C VAL A 58 -6.78 17.82 -16.27
N ALA A 59 -7.32 18.06 -15.12
CA ALA A 59 -6.79 19.02 -14.15
C ALA A 59 -6.69 18.37 -12.75
N PRO A 60 -5.72 18.78 -11.91
CA PRO A 60 -5.69 18.33 -10.54
C PRO A 60 -6.89 18.88 -9.75
N ALA A 61 -7.41 18.07 -8.84
CA ALA A 61 -8.35 18.49 -7.80
C ALA A 61 -7.60 18.56 -6.47
N GLY A 62 -7.67 19.71 -5.80
CA GLY A 62 -6.92 19.91 -4.55
C GLY A 62 -7.14 18.81 -3.51
N PRO A 63 -6.10 18.51 -2.73
CA PRO A 63 -4.78 19.12 -2.67
C PRO A 63 -3.75 18.61 -3.71
N ALA A 64 -4.14 17.79 -4.69
CA ALA A 64 -3.26 17.42 -5.81
C ALA A 64 -2.80 18.68 -6.58
N ARG A 65 -1.60 18.67 -7.13
CA ARG A 65 -0.98 19.83 -7.79
C ARG A 65 -0.37 19.44 -9.14
N ALA A 66 -0.51 20.33 -10.12
CA ALA A 66 0.22 20.20 -11.38
C ALA A 66 1.69 20.60 -11.20
N HIS A 67 2.55 19.90 -11.92
CA HIS A 67 3.98 20.16 -12.03
C HIS A 67 4.39 20.39 -13.49
N ALA A 68 5.60 20.86 -13.70
CA ALA A 68 6.18 21.02 -15.03
C ALA A 68 6.11 19.71 -15.84
N GLY A 69 5.95 19.84 -17.16
CA GLY A 69 5.82 18.69 -18.06
C GLY A 69 4.49 17.94 -17.99
N GLY A 70 3.44 18.56 -17.40
CA GLY A 70 2.11 17.94 -17.30
C GLY A 70 1.99 16.84 -16.27
N ALA A 71 2.98 16.70 -15.40
CA ALA A 71 2.92 15.77 -14.28
C ALA A 71 1.97 16.29 -13.18
N ILE A 72 1.34 15.36 -12.44
CA ILE A 72 0.44 15.68 -11.33
C ILE A 72 0.91 14.94 -10.08
N ALA A 73 1.11 15.69 -8.99
CA ALA A 73 1.49 15.15 -7.70
C ALA A 73 0.29 15.04 -6.76
N PHE A 74 0.18 13.88 -6.11
CA PHE A 74 -0.84 13.54 -5.13
C PHE A 74 -0.17 13.37 -3.77
N PRO A 75 -0.50 14.22 -2.78
CA PRO A 75 0.05 14.08 -1.43
C PRO A 75 -0.31 12.73 -0.82
N ILE A 76 0.67 12.11 -0.18
CA ILE A 76 0.47 10.87 0.59
C ILE A 76 -0.18 11.23 1.92
N THR A 77 -1.21 10.50 2.31
CA THR A 77 -1.90 10.66 3.61
C THR A 77 -1.59 9.53 4.57
N GLY A 78 -0.86 8.53 4.13
CA GLY A 78 -0.41 7.41 4.91
C GLY A 78 -0.24 6.15 4.07
N GLY A 79 0.12 5.08 4.74
CA GLY A 79 0.26 3.79 4.09
C GLY A 79 0.98 2.78 4.98
N ARG A 80 1.07 1.56 4.48
CA ARG A 80 1.74 0.47 5.18
C ARG A 80 2.39 -0.48 4.19
N VAL A 81 3.61 -0.88 4.48
CA VAL A 81 4.25 -2.02 3.81
C VAL A 81 3.88 -3.27 4.59
N HIS A 82 3.16 -4.18 3.96
CA HIS A 82 2.69 -5.42 4.59
C HIS A 82 3.76 -6.52 4.52
N SER A 83 4.59 -6.49 3.48
CA SER A 83 5.68 -7.44 3.29
C SER A 83 6.75 -6.86 2.38
N LEU A 84 7.97 -6.77 2.87
CA LEU A 84 9.12 -6.37 2.06
C LEU A 84 9.52 -7.46 1.05
N ALA A 85 9.35 -8.72 1.42
CA ALA A 85 9.70 -9.86 0.55
C ALA A 85 8.83 -9.93 -0.72
N THR A 86 7.52 -9.64 -0.59
CA THR A 86 6.58 -9.66 -1.70
C THR A 86 6.31 -8.27 -2.30
N GLY A 87 6.85 -7.22 -1.71
CA GLY A 87 6.54 -5.83 -2.07
C GLY A 87 5.08 -5.44 -1.82
N ALA A 88 4.36 -6.19 -0.96
CA ALA A 88 2.98 -5.90 -0.66
C ALA A 88 2.87 -4.62 0.18
N ALA A 89 2.13 -3.65 -0.31
CA ALA A 89 1.96 -2.35 0.35
C ALA A 89 0.62 -1.72 0.00
N THR A 90 0.18 -0.81 0.88
CA THR A 90 -0.95 0.09 0.63
C THR A 90 -0.46 1.52 0.80
N VAL A 91 -0.84 2.42 -0.11
CA VAL A 91 -0.54 3.86 -0.03
C VAL A 91 -1.80 4.65 -0.32
N ASP A 92 -2.17 5.50 0.62
CA ASP A 92 -3.33 6.38 0.52
C ASP A 92 -2.90 7.80 0.13
N HIS A 93 -3.73 8.43 -0.71
CA HIS A 93 -3.45 9.76 -1.23
C HIS A 93 -4.68 10.65 -1.09
N SER A 94 -4.43 11.92 -0.87
CA SER A 94 -5.44 12.97 -0.94
C SER A 94 -5.42 13.70 -2.31
N GLY A 95 -6.46 14.47 -2.54
CA GLY A 95 -6.65 15.13 -3.83
C GLY A 95 -7.24 14.22 -4.89
N GLY A 96 -7.13 14.64 -6.14
CA GLY A 96 -7.76 13.92 -7.23
C GLY A 96 -7.49 14.51 -8.60
N LEU A 97 -8.29 14.06 -9.54
CA LEU A 97 -8.35 14.56 -10.91
C LEU A 97 -9.78 15.01 -11.25
N VAL A 98 -9.87 16.06 -12.03
CA VAL A 98 -11.10 16.46 -12.70
C VAL A 98 -10.89 16.26 -14.20
N PHE A 99 -11.74 15.44 -14.79
CA PHE A 99 -11.88 15.30 -16.23
C PHE A 99 -13.03 16.17 -16.68
N SER A 100 -12.86 16.92 -17.77
CA SER A 100 -13.92 17.75 -18.31
C SER A 100 -13.91 17.73 -19.83
N ALA A 101 -15.08 17.50 -20.44
CA ALA A 101 -15.32 17.57 -21.86
C ALA A 101 -16.80 17.90 -22.14
N HIS A 102 -17.07 18.69 -23.16
CA HIS A 102 -18.43 18.99 -23.64
C HIS A 102 -19.43 19.38 -22.52
N GLY A 103 -18.99 20.20 -21.57
CA GLY A 103 -19.82 20.60 -20.43
C GLY A 103 -19.93 19.58 -19.30
N THR A 104 -19.52 18.34 -19.53
CA THR A 104 -19.53 17.29 -18.51
C THR A 104 -18.26 17.31 -17.68
N ARG A 105 -18.38 17.07 -16.37
CA ARG A 105 -17.25 16.99 -15.43
C ARG A 105 -17.33 15.71 -14.62
N LEU A 106 -16.19 15.00 -14.54
CA LEU A 106 -16.02 13.85 -13.67
C LEU A 106 -14.88 14.13 -12.70
N LYS A 107 -15.17 14.11 -11.40
CA LYS A 107 -14.17 14.22 -10.34
C LYS A 107 -13.85 12.84 -9.79
N VAL A 108 -12.55 12.52 -9.70
CA VAL A 108 -12.02 11.26 -9.18
C VAL A 108 -11.05 11.59 -8.05
N THR A 109 -11.27 11.06 -6.86
CA THR A 109 -10.52 11.42 -5.63
C THR A 109 -10.13 10.19 -4.81
N ASP A 110 -9.43 10.43 -3.71
CA ASP A 110 -9.09 9.42 -2.69
C ASP A 110 -8.42 8.19 -3.29
N PHE A 111 -7.32 8.42 -3.98
CA PHE A 111 -6.56 7.35 -4.60
C PHE A 111 -5.93 6.44 -3.54
N ARG A 112 -6.16 5.15 -3.70
CA ARG A 112 -5.51 4.11 -2.90
C ARG A 112 -4.77 3.16 -3.81
N VAL A 113 -3.46 3.10 -3.65
CA VAL A 113 -2.57 2.13 -4.30
C VAL A 113 -2.48 0.90 -3.43
N ARG A 114 -2.64 -0.27 -4.02
CA ARG A 114 -2.27 -1.57 -3.43
C ARG A 114 -1.22 -2.21 -4.31
N LEU A 115 -0.12 -2.62 -3.72
CA LEU A 115 0.94 -3.40 -4.36
C LEU A 115 0.93 -4.83 -3.81
N GLY A 116 1.54 -5.76 -4.52
CA GLY A 116 1.59 -7.19 -4.18
C GLY A 116 1.18 -8.06 -5.36
N ALA A 117 0.51 -9.18 -5.12
CA ALA A 117 0.14 -10.17 -6.14
C ALA A 117 -0.79 -9.61 -7.25
N SER A 118 -1.66 -8.66 -6.92
CA SER A 118 -2.57 -8.01 -7.87
C SER A 118 -2.53 -6.49 -7.70
N PRO A 119 -1.50 -5.82 -8.22
CA PRO A 119 -1.32 -4.39 -8.03
C PRO A 119 -2.44 -3.58 -8.67
N LEU A 120 -3.06 -2.70 -7.88
CA LEU A 120 -4.25 -1.97 -8.28
C LEU A 120 -4.28 -0.57 -7.67
N LEU A 121 -4.71 0.41 -8.46
CA LEU A 121 -5.10 1.73 -7.96
C LEU A 121 -6.62 1.82 -7.99
N THR A 122 -7.21 2.13 -6.86
CA THR A 122 -8.63 2.44 -6.72
C THR A 122 -8.83 3.92 -6.44
N ALA A 123 -10.00 4.44 -6.78
CA ALA A 123 -10.36 5.82 -6.54
C ALA A 123 -11.86 5.95 -6.26
N LYS A 124 -12.30 7.07 -5.69
CA LYS A 124 -13.72 7.42 -5.59
C LYS A 124 -14.14 8.23 -6.80
N ALA A 125 -15.23 7.82 -7.45
CA ALA A 125 -15.91 8.52 -8.51
C ALA A 125 -17.42 8.47 -8.26
N GLY A 126 -18.10 9.61 -8.22
CA GLY A 126 -19.54 9.67 -7.92
C GLY A 126 -19.92 9.04 -6.59
N GLY A 127 -19.04 9.11 -5.57
CA GLY A 127 -19.28 8.51 -4.25
C GLY A 127 -18.85 7.04 -4.11
N ALA A 128 -18.76 6.28 -5.20
CA ALA A 128 -18.35 4.89 -5.20
C ALA A 128 -16.85 4.71 -5.40
N ARG A 129 -16.23 3.73 -4.72
CA ARG A 129 -14.84 3.35 -4.97
C ARG A 129 -14.77 2.33 -6.09
N ILE A 130 -14.02 2.66 -7.12
CA ILE A 130 -13.86 1.81 -8.31
C ILE A 130 -12.39 1.45 -8.54
N PRO A 131 -12.09 0.29 -9.13
CA PRO A 131 -10.76 -0.01 -9.66
C PRO A 131 -10.49 0.89 -10.87
N LEU A 132 -9.48 1.76 -10.75
CA LEU A 132 -9.16 2.73 -11.79
C LEU A 132 -8.05 2.23 -12.72
N LEU A 133 -6.90 1.84 -12.14
CA LEU A 133 -5.76 1.37 -12.91
C LEU A 133 -5.27 0.01 -12.39
N LYS A 134 -5.01 -0.91 -13.31
CA LYS A 134 -4.12 -2.04 -13.05
C LYS A 134 -2.69 -1.52 -13.07
N LEU A 135 -1.90 -1.86 -12.06
CA LEU A 135 -0.53 -1.40 -11.92
C LEU A 135 0.45 -2.51 -12.34
N ASP A 136 1.54 -2.11 -12.95
CA ASP A 136 2.67 -2.97 -13.27
C ASP A 136 3.92 -2.42 -12.58
N ALA A 137 4.38 -3.12 -11.55
CA ALA A 137 5.57 -2.81 -10.78
C ALA A 137 6.76 -3.70 -11.15
N SER A 138 6.67 -4.54 -12.18
CA SER A 138 7.72 -5.50 -12.58
C SER A 138 9.07 -4.86 -12.91
N LYS A 139 9.04 -3.60 -13.31
CA LYS A 139 10.22 -2.78 -13.60
C LYS A 139 10.37 -1.60 -12.64
N ALA A 140 9.68 -1.64 -11.50
CA ALA A 140 9.82 -0.62 -10.48
C ALA A 140 11.25 -0.63 -9.89
N LYS A 141 11.77 0.58 -9.64
CA LYS A 141 13.02 0.77 -8.91
C LYS A 141 12.69 1.31 -7.53
N ILE A 142 13.13 0.61 -6.51
CA ILE A 142 12.94 0.97 -5.12
C ILE A 142 14.29 1.38 -4.56
N THR A 143 14.38 2.55 -3.96
CA THR A 143 15.57 3.05 -3.28
C THR A 143 15.19 3.57 -1.90
N PHE A 144 16.01 3.21 -0.91
CA PHE A 144 15.98 3.79 0.42
C PHE A 144 17.24 4.61 0.64
N THR A 145 17.08 5.83 1.13
CA THR A 145 18.19 6.70 1.51
C THR A 145 17.98 7.22 2.92
N ASN A 146 19.09 7.38 3.66
CA ASN A 146 19.11 7.87 5.04
C ASN A 146 18.16 7.10 5.98
N GLY A 147 17.95 5.78 5.73
CA GLY A 147 17.16 4.91 6.59
C GLY A 147 15.64 5.15 6.60
N ALA A 148 15.17 6.24 6.02
CA ALA A 148 13.76 6.63 6.08
C ALA A 148 13.16 7.06 4.74
N ASN A 149 13.95 7.59 3.82
CA ASN A 149 13.44 8.13 2.56
C ASN A 149 13.25 7.02 1.52
N LEU A 150 12.01 6.67 1.26
CA LEU A 150 11.59 5.71 0.25
C LEU A 150 11.32 6.42 -1.08
N LYS A 151 11.92 5.94 -2.16
CA LYS A 151 11.55 6.31 -3.52
C LYS A 151 11.21 5.05 -4.30
N VAL A 152 10.00 5.01 -4.86
CA VAL A 152 9.55 3.97 -5.80
C VAL A 152 9.29 4.65 -7.14
N SER A 153 9.95 4.23 -8.20
CA SER A 153 9.80 4.83 -9.53
C SER A 153 9.51 3.77 -10.58
N ASN A 154 9.01 4.22 -11.74
CA ASN A 154 8.71 3.38 -12.89
C ASN A 154 7.59 2.34 -12.64
N VAL A 155 6.60 2.67 -11.81
CA VAL A 155 5.36 1.89 -11.73
C VAL A 155 4.44 2.38 -12.85
N ARG A 156 3.98 1.46 -13.71
CA ARG A 156 3.13 1.77 -14.85
C ARG A 156 1.67 1.54 -14.50
N GLY A 157 0.80 2.39 -15.01
CA GLY A 157 -0.63 2.26 -14.84
C GLY A 157 -1.35 2.04 -16.15
N ALA A 158 -2.24 1.05 -16.21
CA ALA A 158 -3.13 0.79 -17.34
C ALA A 158 -4.59 0.83 -16.88
N LEU A 159 -5.46 1.43 -17.69
CA LEU A 159 -6.86 1.61 -17.38
C LEU A 159 -7.56 0.25 -17.20
N THR A 160 -8.39 0.12 -16.18
CA THR A 160 -9.21 -1.09 -16.02
C THR A 160 -10.39 -1.06 -16.99
N PRO A 161 -10.94 -2.23 -17.38
CA PRO A 161 -12.15 -2.27 -18.20
C PRO A 161 -13.34 -1.54 -17.55
N GLN A 162 -13.46 -1.59 -16.23
CA GLN A 162 -14.53 -0.89 -15.50
C GLN A 162 -14.36 0.63 -15.59
N ALA A 163 -13.16 1.15 -15.39
CA ALA A 163 -12.88 2.58 -15.50
C ALA A 163 -13.06 3.06 -16.96
N ALA A 164 -12.67 2.27 -17.95
CA ALA A 164 -12.88 2.57 -19.37
C ALA A 164 -14.37 2.73 -19.69
N ARG A 165 -15.20 1.78 -19.25
CA ARG A 165 -16.66 1.88 -19.44
C ARG A 165 -17.25 3.11 -18.74
N ALA A 166 -16.81 3.40 -17.53
CA ALA A 166 -17.29 4.58 -16.80
C ALA A 166 -16.91 5.89 -17.50
N LEU A 167 -15.68 6.02 -18.02
CA LEU A 167 -15.26 7.19 -18.80
C LEU A 167 -16.06 7.32 -20.11
N ASN A 168 -16.24 6.21 -20.84
CA ASN A 168 -17.04 6.22 -22.08
C ASN A 168 -18.49 6.66 -21.82
N ALA A 169 -19.13 6.09 -20.79
CA ALA A 169 -20.49 6.46 -20.40
C ALA A 169 -20.60 7.93 -19.96
N THR A 170 -19.62 8.41 -19.20
CA THR A 170 -19.63 9.81 -18.69
C THR A 170 -19.50 10.83 -19.83
N PHE A 171 -18.65 10.57 -20.81
CA PHE A 171 -18.34 11.54 -21.88
C PHE A 171 -19.03 11.24 -23.20
N GLY A 172 -19.86 10.20 -23.27
CA GLY A 172 -20.56 9.81 -24.50
C GLY A 172 -19.62 9.36 -25.64
N VAL A 173 -18.50 8.71 -25.29
CA VAL A 173 -17.48 8.25 -26.25
C VAL A 173 -17.28 6.74 -26.16
N THR A 174 -16.56 6.15 -27.13
CA THR A 174 -16.21 4.73 -27.15
C THR A 174 -14.70 4.48 -27.20
N ALA A 175 -13.92 5.55 -27.03
CA ALA A 175 -12.47 5.54 -27.27
C ALA A 175 -11.65 4.90 -26.15
N PHE A 176 -12.20 4.80 -24.94
CA PHE A 176 -11.47 4.21 -23.82
C PHE A 176 -11.68 2.71 -23.76
N THR A 177 -10.58 1.95 -23.73
CA THR A 177 -10.59 0.50 -23.56
C THR A 177 -9.73 0.09 -22.36
N GLY A 178 -10.02 -1.06 -21.78
CA GLY A 178 -9.16 -1.64 -20.75
C GLY A 178 -7.77 -1.93 -21.31
N GLY A 179 -6.74 -1.70 -20.51
CA GLY A 179 -5.36 -1.91 -20.90
C GLY A 179 -4.64 -0.70 -21.50
N ILE A 180 -5.37 0.38 -21.82
CA ILE A 180 -4.72 1.64 -22.26
C ILE A 180 -3.74 2.10 -21.18
N ARG A 181 -2.48 2.28 -21.56
CA ARG A 181 -1.44 2.80 -20.65
C ARG A 181 -1.67 4.27 -20.37
N ILE A 182 -1.87 4.60 -19.11
CA ILE A 182 -2.11 5.99 -18.69
C ILE A 182 -0.81 6.74 -18.48
N GLY A 183 0.17 6.11 -17.86
CA GLY A 183 1.44 6.77 -17.55
C GLY A 183 2.30 5.97 -16.60
N THR A 184 3.28 6.66 -16.02
CA THR A 184 4.18 6.14 -15.00
C THR A 184 4.09 6.97 -13.73
N THR A 185 4.35 6.34 -12.59
CA THR A 185 4.38 7.06 -11.31
C THR A 185 5.75 6.96 -10.65
N THR A 186 6.07 8.02 -9.91
CA THR A 186 7.18 8.07 -8.95
C THR A 186 6.61 8.48 -7.60
N THR A 187 6.79 7.63 -6.61
CA THR A 187 6.42 7.88 -5.20
C THR A 187 7.67 8.24 -4.42
N LYS A 188 7.61 9.31 -3.66
CA LYS A 188 8.60 9.70 -2.65
C LYS A 188 7.86 9.81 -1.31
N ALA A 189 8.32 9.07 -0.31
CA ALA A 189 7.68 9.00 1.00
C ALA A 189 8.73 8.86 2.09
N THR A 190 8.38 9.25 3.31
CA THR A 190 9.12 8.87 4.50
C THR A 190 8.50 7.60 5.08
N ALA A 191 9.32 6.63 5.39
CA ALA A 191 8.91 5.35 5.97
C ALA A 191 9.64 5.12 7.27
N TYR A 192 8.96 4.62 8.28
CA TYR A 192 9.59 4.21 9.54
C TYR A 192 9.12 2.81 9.92
N SER A 193 9.99 2.08 10.60
CA SER A 193 9.66 0.77 11.16
C SER A 193 9.07 0.99 12.55
N THR A 194 7.83 0.53 12.75
CA THR A 194 7.29 0.39 14.10
C THR A 194 7.85 -0.91 14.69
N ALA A 195 9.06 -0.86 15.25
CA ALA A 195 9.46 -1.90 16.17
C ALA A 195 8.55 -1.79 17.42
N VAL A 196 7.95 -2.90 17.83
CA VAL A 196 7.31 -2.96 19.13
C VAL A 196 8.45 -2.84 20.16
N THR A 197 8.68 -1.66 20.66
CA THR A 197 9.54 -1.46 21.81
C THR A 197 8.76 -2.05 22.99
N LEU A 198 9.22 -3.20 23.51
CA LEU A 198 8.71 -3.69 24.78
C LEU A 198 8.94 -2.57 25.81
N ASP A 199 7.89 -2.23 26.54
CA ASP A 199 8.00 -1.33 27.68
C ASP A 199 9.19 -1.81 28.53
N PRO A 200 10.16 -0.94 28.87
CA PRO A 200 11.32 -1.31 29.67
C PRO A 200 10.96 -2.00 30.98
N ALA A 201 9.79 -1.67 31.55
CA ALA A 201 9.26 -2.33 32.74
C ALA A 201 8.86 -3.79 32.46
N LEU A 202 8.26 -4.08 31.31
CA LEU A 202 7.95 -5.45 30.87
C LEU A 202 9.20 -6.24 30.53
N ALA A 203 10.18 -5.60 29.87
CA ALA A 203 11.48 -6.24 29.57
C ALA A 203 12.24 -6.61 30.85
N SER A 204 12.21 -5.74 31.88
CA SER A 204 12.82 -5.98 33.18
C SER A 204 12.10 -7.08 33.95
N ALA A 205 10.77 -7.14 33.92
CA ALA A 205 9.99 -8.19 34.56
C ALA A 205 10.23 -9.58 33.93
N LEU A 206 10.49 -9.65 32.64
CA LEU A 206 10.80 -10.90 31.92
C LEU A 206 12.25 -11.36 32.16
N SER A 207 13.19 -10.44 32.41
CA SER A 207 14.60 -10.78 32.70
C SER A 207 14.87 -11.09 34.17
N GLY A 208 13.98 -10.73 35.09
CA GLY A 208 14.11 -10.99 36.53
C GLY A 208 13.48 -12.28 37.04
N ALA A 209 12.91 -13.13 36.15
CA ALA A 209 12.26 -14.39 36.49
C ALA A 209 13.14 -15.64 36.19
N GLY A 210 14.48 -15.51 36.24
CA GLY A 210 15.46 -16.57 36.05
C GLY A 210 16.18 -16.95 37.34
#